data_a46911932e8cecac77f3b264667a4f6e
#
_entry.id   a46911932e8cecac77f3b264667a4f6e
#
_cell.length_a   1.000
_cell.length_b   1.000
_cell.length_c   1.000
_cell.angle_alpha   90.00
_cell.angle_beta   90.00
_cell.angle_gamma   90.00
#
_symmetry.space_group_name_H-M   'P 1'
#
loop_
_entity.id
_entity.type
_entity.pdbx_description
1 polymer ?
#
loop_
_entity_poly.entity_id
_entity_poly.type
_entity_poly.pdbx_seq_one_letter_code
_entity_poly.pdbx_strand_id
1 'polypeptide(L)'
;MGSFFSSTKEPELSDLKGCVAIVTGSNTGVGYYTCKILAQHGAKVYMAARNESKAKAAIERLHAEGLGTNAGEVIWLKLDLASPRQTKEAAEYILSREQRLDILGIHLSPFLFTNTLLPLMTTTSLLPDSDVRIVNVSSVLHTLPKNPRFDTVEALNTSFKDAPMTLYGYTKLANILFSKQLQHRLDADSIPIVVMSVHPGNFVTDSARTVVGKWPMSGVVLFILGYLFTPVERSGYASAFAAASANVRVRAAEFQGAYILPVGKIAKPSADARNPQLALDLWATSEKQLAALGL
;
A
#
# COMPACT_ATOMS: atom_id res chain seq x y z
N MET A 1 -4.61 24.93 15.65
CA MET A 1 -3.44 24.15 15.16
C MET A 1 -3.46 22.82 15.86
N GLY A 2 -4.06 21.78 15.24
CA GLY A 2 -4.12 20.44 15.81
C GLY A 2 -2.75 19.77 15.68
N SER A 3 -2.28 19.20 16.78
CA SER A 3 -1.03 18.44 16.87
C SER A 3 -0.99 17.36 15.79
N PHE A 4 -0.09 17.49 14.82
CA PHE A 4 0.24 16.50 13.80
C PHE A 4 1.12 15.35 14.34
N PHE A 5 1.20 15.20 15.64
CA PHE A 5 1.93 14.09 16.24
C PHE A 5 1.14 12.81 16.00
N SER A 6 1.64 12.01 15.07
CA SER A 6 1.24 10.62 14.83
C SER A 6 1.19 9.89 16.19
N SER A 7 0.15 9.08 16.42
CA SER A 7 0.11 8.17 17.57
C SER A 7 1.42 7.40 17.64
N THR A 8 2.09 7.50 18.78
CA THR A 8 3.38 6.82 19.01
C THR A 8 3.20 5.36 19.44
N LYS A 9 1.95 4.95 19.69
CA LYS A 9 1.60 3.60 20.14
C LYS A 9 1.51 2.66 18.94
N GLU A 10 2.08 1.48 19.08
CA GLU A 10 1.93 0.38 18.14
C GLU A 10 0.45 -0.01 18.04
N PRO A 11 -0.08 -0.27 16.82
CA PRO A 11 -1.47 -0.67 16.66
C PRO A 11 -1.71 -2.07 17.26
N GLU A 12 -2.86 -2.25 17.88
CA GLU A 12 -3.34 -3.56 18.25
C GLU A 12 -3.84 -4.26 16.99
N LEU A 13 -3.26 -5.42 16.71
CA LEU A 13 -3.59 -6.23 15.53
C LEU A 13 -4.17 -7.56 15.95
N SER A 14 -4.98 -8.14 15.07
CA SER A 14 -5.48 -9.50 15.20
C SER A 14 -4.34 -10.52 15.07
N ASP A 15 -4.55 -11.73 15.59
CA ASP A 15 -3.71 -12.89 15.24
C ASP A 15 -3.90 -13.20 13.74
N LEU A 16 -2.80 -13.29 13.02
CA LEU A 16 -2.76 -13.53 11.57
C LEU A 16 -2.28 -14.94 11.23
N LYS A 17 -2.23 -15.84 12.19
CA LYS A 17 -1.84 -17.23 11.95
C LYS A 17 -2.76 -17.88 10.92
N GLY A 18 -2.15 -18.45 9.88
CA GLY A 18 -2.88 -19.02 8.74
C GLY A 18 -3.33 -18.01 7.69
N CYS A 19 -3.15 -16.70 7.89
CA CYS A 19 -3.40 -15.67 6.87
C CYS A 19 -2.22 -15.55 5.91
N VAL A 20 -2.54 -15.25 4.65
CA VAL A 20 -1.57 -14.96 3.59
C VAL A 20 -1.63 -13.47 3.25
N ALA A 21 -0.48 -12.82 3.24
CA ALA A 21 -0.34 -11.41 2.91
C ALA A 21 0.66 -11.19 1.78
N ILE A 22 0.40 -10.23 0.90
CA ILE A 22 1.36 -9.73 -0.09
C ILE A 22 1.60 -8.25 0.19
N VAL A 23 2.87 -7.84 0.27
CA VAL A 23 3.24 -6.43 0.42
C VAL A 23 4.20 -6.04 -0.71
N THR A 24 3.78 -5.10 -1.56
CA THR A 24 4.60 -4.64 -2.69
C THR A 24 5.59 -3.55 -2.27
N GLY A 25 6.73 -3.44 -2.96
CA GLY A 25 7.78 -2.46 -2.64
C GLY A 25 8.33 -2.61 -1.22
N SER A 26 8.45 -3.83 -0.74
CA SER A 26 8.59 -4.13 0.68
C SER A 26 10.01 -4.48 1.14
N ASN A 27 11.01 -4.35 0.28
CA ASN A 27 12.42 -4.53 0.67
C ASN A 27 13.01 -3.33 1.43
N THR A 28 12.29 -2.19 1.53
CA THR A 28 12.73 -0.99 2.27
C THR A 28 11.51 -0.20 2.81
N GLY A 29 11.75 0.72 3.75
CA GLY A 29 10.80 1.74 4.20
C GLY A 29 9.48 1.18 4.72
N VAL A 30 8.36 1.83 4.34
CA VAL A 30 7.01 1.48 4.79
C VAL A 30 6.68 0.01 4.56
N GLY A 31 6.98 -0.51 3.35
CA GLY A 31 6.71 -1.89 3.00
C GLY A 31 7.48 -2.89 3.86
N TYR A 32 8.76 -2.61 4.14
CA TYR A 32 9.59 -3.46 5.01
C TYR A 32 9.00 -3.57 6.42
N TYR A 33 8.67 -2.44 7.03
CA TYR A 33 8.10 -2.45 8.38
C TYR A 33 6.67 -2.99 8.40
N THR A 34 5.90 -2.83 7.33
CA THR A 34 4.59 -3.51 7.19
C THR A 34 4.78 -5.02 7.15
N CYS A 35 5.72 -5.55 6.32
CA CYS A 35 6.04 -6.98 6.30
C CYS A 35 6.46 -7.50 7.67
N LYS A 36 7.37 -6.77 8.35
CA LYS A 36 7.83 -7.13 9.70
C LYS A 36 6.68 -7.31 10.65
N ILE A 37 5.80 -6.31 10.75
CA ILE A 37 4.69 -6.31 11.69
C ILE A 37 3.69 -7.44 11.38
N LEU A 38 3.30 -7.63 10.10
CA LEU A 38 2.38 -8.70 9.73
C LEU A 38 2.98 -10.09 10.02
N ALA A 39 4.27 -10.30 9.72
CA ALA A 39 4.97 -11.54 10.04
C ALA A 39 5.06 -11.77 11.55
N GLN A 40 5.35 -10.77 12.35
CA GLN A 40 5.38 -10.86 13.82
C GLN A 40 4.03 -11.30 14.40
N HIS A 41 2.92 -11.01 13.71
CA HIS A 41 1.57 -11.43 14.10
C HIS A 41 1.13 -12.77 13.47
N GLY A 42 2.05 -13.51 12.84
CA GLY A 42 1.80 -14.87 12.38
C GLY A 42 1.44 -15.02 10.90
N ALA A 43 1.33 -13.94 10.13
CA ALA A 43 1.02 -14.02 8.71
C ALA A 43 2.17 -14.63 7.89
N LYS A 44 1.82 -15.46 6.90
CA LYS A 44 2.71 -15.78 5.79
C LYS A 44 2.76 -14.57 4.85
N VAL A 45 3.92 -13.92 4.75
CA VAL A 45 4.06 -12.66 4.01
C VAL A 45 4.92 -12.82 2.77
N TYR A 46 4.36 -12.51 1.61
CA TYR A 46 5.10 -12.36 0.38
C TYR A 46 5.71 -10.94 0.28
N MET A 47 7.03 -10.86 0.47
CA MET A 47 7.81 -9.64 0.25
C MET A 47 7.98 -9.42 -1.25
N ALA A 48 7.07 -8.66 -1.87
CA ALA A 48 7.09 -8.45 -3.30
C ALA A 48 8.01 -7.28 -3.69
N ALA A 49 9.10 -7.61 -4.40
CA ALA A 49 10.12 -6.66 -4.82
C ALA A 49 10.80 -7.11 -6.12
N ARG A 50 11.25 -6.14 -6.92
CA ARG A 50 11.86 -6.40 -8.24
C ARG A 50 13.30 -6.92 -8.17
N ASN A 51 14.05 -6.54 -7.12
CA ASN A 51 15.46 -6.90 -6.97
C ASN A 51 15.61 -8.00 -5.93
N GLU A 52 16.01 -9.20 -6.38
CA GLU A 52 16.15 -10.40 -5.55
C GLU A 52 17.18 -10.24 -4.44
N SER A 53 18.38 -9.76 -4.74
CA SER A 53 19.44 -9.65 -3.75
C SER A 53 19.07 -8.67 -2.64
N LYS A 54 18.43 -7.54 -2.97
CA LYS A 54 17.94 -6.59 -1.96
C LYS A 54 16.80 -7.16 -1.14
N ALA A 55 15.93 -7.96 -1.73
CA ALA A 55 14.83 -8.59 -1.02
C ALA A 55 15.34 -9.67 -0.07
N LYS A 56 16.26 -10.53 -0.52
CA LYS A 56 16.89 -11.55 0.34
C LYS A 56 17.63 -10.92 1.52
N ALA A 57 18.44 -9.88 1.27
CA ALA A 57 19.10 -9.14 2.34
C ALA A 57 18.11 -8.49 3.33
N ALA A 58 16.95 -8.01 2.84
CA ALA A 58 15.90 -7.50 3.71
C ALA A 58 15.26 -8.60 4.56
N ILE A 59 15.04 -9.80 4.02
CA ILE A 59 14.52 -10.96 4.76
C ILE A 59 15.54 -11.41 5.81
N GLU A 60 16.81 -11.53 5.46
CA GLU A 60 17.89 -11.84 6.42
C GLU A 60 17.93 -10.83 7.56
N ARG A 61 17.78 -9.53 7.25
CA ARG A 61 17.69 -8.47 8.25
C ARG A 61 16.48 -8.65 9.17
N LEU A 62 15.29 -9.01 8.63
CA LEU A 62 14.10 -9.30 9.44
C LEU A 62 14.36 -10.43 10.44
N HIS A 63 15.01 -11.50 10.00
CA HIS A 63 15.36 -12.62 10.88
C HIS A 63 16.40 -12.21 11.93
N ALA A 64 17.42 -11.43 11.56
CA ALA A 64 18.44 -10.93 12.49
C ALA A 64 17.88 -9.97 13.55
N GLU A 65 16.91 -9.12 13.17
CA GLU A 65 16.18 -8.23 14.09
C GLU A 65 15.21 -8.99 15.01
N GLY A 66 14.89 -10.24 14.68
CA GLY A 66 13.93 -11.07 15.39
C GLY A 66 12.48 -10.76 15.05
N LEU A 67 11.75 -11.80 14.64
CA LEU A 67 10.32 -11.72 14.35
C LEU A 67 9.44 -12.20 15.52
N GLY A 68 10.04 -12.80 16.55
CA GLY A 68 9.33 -13.40 17.68
C GLY A 68 8.99 -14.87 17.47
N THR A 69 8.52 -15.53 18.53
CA THR A 69 8.30 -16.99 18.56
C THR A 69 7.07 -17.45 17.77
N ASN A 70 6.12 -16.56 17.54
CA ASN A 70 4.86 -16.86 16.82
C ASN A 70 4.86 -16.29 15.39
N ALA A 71 6.03 -15.90 14.88
CA ALA A 71 6.12 -15.27 13.57
C ALA A 71 5.75 -16.23 12.44
N GLY A 72 5.08 -15.67 11.44
CA GLY A 72 4.86 -16.32 10.16
C GLY A 72 6.10 -16.27 9.26
N GLU A 73 6.01 -16.90 8.12
CA GLU A 73 7.06 -16.97 7.11
C GLU A 73 7.12 -15.69 6.27
N VAL A 74 8.33 -15.26 5.88
CA VAL A 74 8.51 -14.18 4.90
C VAL A 74 9.22 -14.73 3.67
N ILE A 75 8.54 -14.65 2.51
CA ILE A 75 8.99 -15.22 1.24
C ILE A 75 9.18 -14.10 0.22
N TRP A 76 10.28 -14.11 -0.52
CA TRP A 76 10.42 -13.18 -1.64
C TRP A 76 9.52 -13.56 -2.81
N LEU A 77 8.78 -12.56 -3.32
CA LEU A 77 8.01 -12.63 -4.57
C LEU A 77 8.65 -11.66 -5.58
N LYS A 78 9.08 -12.21 -6.73
CA LYS A 78 9.57 -11.37 -7.82
C LYS A 78 8.42 -10.57 -8.42
N LEU A 79 8.46 -9.25 -8.30
CA LEU A 79 7.42 -8.35 -8.83
C LEU A 79 8.04 -7.05 -9.30
N ASP A 80 7.88 -6.73 -10.58
CA ASP A 80 8.13 -5.39 -11.12
C ASP A 80 6.81 -4.80 -11.65
N LEU A 81 6.23 -3.87 -10.90
CA LEU A 81 4.98 -3.19 -11.26
C LEU A 81 5.10 -2.25 -12.47
N ALA A 82 6.33 -1.95 -12.93
CA ALA A 82 6.55 -1.21 -14.18
C ALA A 82 6.42 -2.11 -15.41
N SER A 83 6.40 -3.44 -15.23
CA SER A 83 6.22 -4.43 -16.29
C SER A 83 4.87 -5.14 -16.12
N PRO A 84 3.86 -4.84 -16.94
CA PRO A 84 2.57 -5.54 -16.88
C PRO A 84 2.70 -7.06 -16.98
N ARG A 85 3.59 -7.54 -17.85
CA ARG A 85 3.87 -8.98 -18.00
C ARG A 85 4.39 -9.59 -16.70
N GLN A 86 5.41 -9.01 -16.07
CA GLN A 86 5.94 -9.53 -14.79
C GLN A 86 4.93 -9.41 -13.66
N THR A 87 4.07 -8.39 -13.70
CA THR A 87 2.97 -8.24 -12.75
C THR A 87 1.98 -9.39 -12.86
N LYS A 88 1.61 -9.80 -14.09
CA LYS A 88 0.73 -10.93 -14.34
C LYS A 88 1.40 -12.26 -13.92
N GLU A 89 2.64 -12.49 -14.31
CA GLU A 89 3.44 -13.66 -13.92
C GLU A 89 3.52 -13.82 -12.39
N ALA A 90 3.71 -12.72 -11.66
CA ALA A 90 3.74 -12.74 -10.19
C ALA A 90 2.37 -13.07 -9.58
N ALA A 91 1.28 -12.56 -10.15
CA ALA A 91 -0.06 -12.89 -9.70
C ALA A 91 -0.39 -14.37 -9.97
N GLU A 92 -0.10 -14.86 -11.16
CA GLU A 92 -0.28 -16.27 -11.54
C GLU A 92 0.54 -17.22 -10.66
N TYR A 93 1.76 -16.82 -10.27
CA TYR A 93 2.56 -17.58 -9.31
C TYR A 93 1.84 -17.73 -7.96
N ILE A 94 1.23 -16.66 -7.45
CA ILE A 94 0.44 -16.72 -6.21
C ILE A 94 -0.79 -17.61 -6.40
N LEU A 95 -1.55 -17.41 -7.47
CA LEU A 95 -2.75 -18.21 -7.77
C LEU A 95 -2.46 -19.71 -7.89
N SER A 96 -1.25 -20.09 -8.31
CA SER A 96 -0.85 -21.50 -8.42
C SER A 96 -0.43 -22.15 -7.09
N ARG A 97 -0.15 -21.35 -6.06
CA ARG A 97 0.43 -21.82 -4.80
C ARG A 97 -0.43 -21.63 -3.57
N GLU A 98 -1.28 -20.60 -3.59
CA GLU A 98 -2.07 -20.23 -2.42
C GLU A 98 -3.55 -20.53 -2.63
N GLN A 99 -4.18 -21.03 -1.57
CA GLN A 99 -5.61 -21.28 -1.54
C GLN A 99 -6.39 -20.12 -0.91
N ARG A 100 -5.68 -19.13 -0.39
CA ARG A 100 -6.22 -17.91 0.22
C ARG A 100 -5.30 -16.73 0.06
N LEU A 101 -5.87 -15.53 0.04
CA LEU A 101 -5.14 -14.27 0.13
C LEU A 101 -5.98 -13.29 0.96
N ASP A 102 -5.49 -12.98 2.14
CA ASP A 102 -6.22 -12.18 3.13
C ASP A 102 -5.87 -10.69 3.04
N ILE A 103 -4.59 -10.40 2.79
CA ILE A 103 -4.10 -9.02 2.84
C ILE A 103 -3.30 -8.70 1.57
N LEU A 104 -3.69 -7.63 0.89
CA LEU A 104 -2.95 -7.09 -0.24
C LEU A 104 -2.54 -5.63 0.05
N GLY A 105 -1.26 -5.43 0.37
CA GLY A 105 -0.66 -4.12 0.62
C GLY A 105 0.08 -3.59 -0.59
N ILE A 106 -0.39 -2.47 -1.20
CA ILE A 106 0.16 -1.95 -2.46
C ILE A 106 0.70 -0.54 -2.28
N HIS A 107 1.95 -0.34 -2.71
CA HIS A 107 2.62 0.96 -2.65
C HIS A 107 2.65 1.70 -3.98
N LEU A 108 2.56 0.99 -5.11
CA LEU A 108 2.63 1.53 -6.48
C LEU A 108 1.76 0.72 -7.43
N SER A 109 1.10 1.38 -8.39
CA SER A 109 0.35 0.81 -9.53
C SER A 109 -0.46 -0.47 -9.22
N PRO A 110 -1.63 -0.33 -8.60
CA PRO A 110 -2.35 -1.49 -8.05
C PRO A 110 -3.22 -2.25 -9.06
N PHE A 111 -3.59 -1.66 -10.22
CA PHE A 111 -4.73 -2.08 -11.02
C PHE A 111 -4.63 -3.53 -11.53
N LEU A 112 -3.63 -3.86 -12.35
CA LEU A 112 -3.49 -5.20 -12.94
C LEU A 112 -3.28 -6.27 -11.86
N PHE A 113 -2.37 -6.00 -10.92
CA PHE A 113 -2.02 -6.97 -9.89
C PHE A 113 -3.21 -7.31 -9.00
N THR A 114 -3.94 -6.27 -8.56
CA THR A 114 -5.14 -6.46 -7.73
C THR A 114 -6.21 -7.23 -8.50
N ASN A 115 -6.54 -6.81 -9.73
CA ASN A 115 -7.61 -7.44 -10.50
C ASN A 115 -7.31 -8.90 -10.84
N THR A 116 -6.04 -9.25 -11.10
CA THR A 116 -5.65 -10.65 -11.32
C THR A 116 -5.79 -11.50 -10.05
N LEU A 117 -5.51 -10.92 -8.87
CA LEU A 117 -5.62 -11.63 -7.57
C LEU A 117 -7.03 -11.58 -6.96
N LEU A 118 -7.90 -10.70 -7.46
CA LEU A 118 -9.22 -10.46 -6.88
C LEU A 118 -10.09 -11.73 -6.80
N PRO A 119 -10.10 -12.66 -7.76
CA PRO A 119 -10.86 -13.90 -7.64
C PRO A 119 -10.46 -14.74 -6.41
N LEU A 120 -9.15 -14.88 -6.15
CA LEU A 120 -8.66 -15.58 -4.96
C LEU A 120 -9.06 -14.85 -3.67
N MET A 121 -8.94 -13.51 -3.62
CA MET A 121 -9.35 -12.71 -2.47
C MET A 121 -10.85 -12.80 -2.23
N THR A 122 -11.66 -12.80 -3.29
CA THR A 122 -13.12 -13.00 -3.21
C THR A 122 -13.45 -14.36 -2.61
N THR A 123 -12.84 -15.44 -3.11
CA THR A 123 -13.04 -16.78 -2.54
C THR A 123 -12.61 -16.81 -1.07
N THR A 124 -11.47 -16.19 -0.73
CA THR A 124 -11.00 -16.08 0.65
C THR A 124 -11.99 -15.35 1.54
N SER A 125 -12.62 -14.28 1.03
CA SER A 125 -13.53 -13.44 1.82
C SER A 125 -14.84 -14.16 2.21
N LEU A 126 -15.15 -15.26 1.54
CA LEU A 126 -16.32 -16.10 1.81
C LEU A 126 -16.03 -17.24 2.81
N LEU A 127 -14.76 -17.42 3.21
CA LEU A 127 -14.39 -18.40 4.22
C LEU A 127 -14.89 -17.94 5.61
N PRO A 128 -15.25 -18.89 6.51
CA PRO A 128 -15.55 -18.55 7.89
C PRO A 128 -14.42 -17.75 8.54
N ASP A 129 -14.77 -16.75 9.32
CA ASP A 129 -13.85 -15.88 10.08
C ASP A 129 -12.80 -15.14 9.25
N SER A 130 -12.97 -15.09 7.92
CA SER A 130 -12.09 -14.34 7.04
C SER A 130 -12.23 -12.83 7.26
N ASP A 131 -11.13 -12.12 7.04
CA ASP A 131 -11.07 -10.65 7.10
C ASP A 131 -10.14 -10.15 5.99
N VAL A 132 -10.71 -10.06 4.78
CA VAL A 132 -9.92 -9.75 3.57
C VAL A 132 -9.83 -8.25 3.35
N ARG A 133 -8.61 -7.76 3.15
CA ARG A 133 -8.34 -6.32 3.03
C ARG A 133 -7.37 -5.99 1.91
N ILE A 134 -7.64 -4.87 1.26
CA ILE A 134 -6.75 -4.25 0.27
C ILE A 134 -6.35 -2.87 0.78
N VAL A 135 -5.05 -2.66 0.96
CA VAL A 135 -4.50 -1.42 1.53
C VAL A 135 -3.59 -0.74 0.51
N ASN A 136 -4.02 0.39 -0.02
CA ASN A 136 -3.25 1.18 -0.98
C ASN A 136 -2.54 2.33 -0.28
N VAL A 137 -1.21 2.38 -0.36
CA VAL A 137 -0.44 3.45 0.27
C VAL A 137 -0.49 4.72 -0.57
N SER A 138 -1.12 5.74 0.00
CA SER A 138 -1.21 7.09 -0.53
C SER A 138 -0.31 8.06 0.23
N SER A 139 -0.55 9.36 0.10
CA SER A 139 0.19 10.43 0.78
C SER A 139 -0.67 11.69 0.88
N VAL A 140 -0.39 12.58 1.82
CA VAL A 140 -0.95 13.93 1.84
C VAL A 140 -0.65 14.71 0.56
N LEU A 141 0.40 14.34 -0.17
CA LEU A 141 0.78 14.94 -1.45
C LEU A 141 -0.20 14.66 -2.59
N HIS A 142 -1.21 13.80 -2.39
CA HIS A 142 -2.33 13.65 -3.34
C HIS A 142 -3.09 14.97 -3.60
N THR A 143 -2.87 15.98 -2.79
CA THR A 143 -3.46 17.32 -2.94
C THR A 143 -2.69 18.24 -3.90
N LEU A 144 -1.48 17.86 -4.33
CA LEU A 144 -0.63 18.69 -5.19
C LEU A 144 -1.10 18.83 -6.65
N PRO A 145 -1.62 17.77 -7.30
CA PRO A 145 -2.09 17.89 -8.67
C PRO A 145 -3.17 18.95 -8.80
N LYS A 146 -3.06 19.80 -9.82
CA LYS A 146 -4.10 20.77 -10.17
C LYS A 146 -4.80 20.30 -11.43
N ASN A 147 -6.15 20.30 -11.42
CA ASN A 147 -6.97 19.85 -12.54
C ASN A 147 -6.53 18.47 -13.09
N PRO A 148 -6.46 17.44 -12.23
CA PRO A 148 -6.00 16.12 -12.65
C PRO A 148 -6.96 15.52 -13.69
N ARG A 149 -6.40 14.81 -14.66
CA ARG A 149 -7.16 14.07 -15.67
C ARG A 149 -6.70 12.63 -15.74
N PHE A 150 -7.68 11.72 -15.87
CA PHE A 150 -7.44 10.28 -15.94
C PHE A 150 -8.20 9.64 -17.10
N ASP A 151 -8.80 10.43 -17.96
CA ASP A 151 -9.74 10.04 -19.02
C ASP A 151 -9.05 9.53 -20.30
N THR A 152 -7.74 9.73 -20.43
CA THR A 152 -6.97 9.24 -21.58
C THR A 152 -5.61 8.69 -21.17
N VAL A 153 -5.03 7.82 -22.01
CA VAL A 153 -3.67 7.28 -21.79
C VAL A 153 -2.61 8.39 -21.79
N GLU A 154 -2.80 9.40 -22.64
CA GLU A 154 -1.92 10.57 -22.70
C GLU A 154 -1.96 11.36 -21.40
N ALA A 155 -3.15 11.52 -20.79
CA ALA A 155 -3.30 12.16 -19.48
C ALA A 155 -2.61 11.35 -18.36
N LEU A 156 -2.71 10.02 -18.38
CA LEU A 156 -1.98 9.15 -17.46
C LEU A 156 -0.46 9.24 -17.62
N ASN A 157 0.01 9.45 -18.85
CA ASN A 157 1.43 9.53 -19.19
C ASN A 157 1.95 10.99 -19.22
N THR A 158 1.19 11.93 -18.67
CA THR A 158 1.61 13.35 -18.62
C THR A 158 3.00 13.45 -17.97
N SER A 159 3.91 14.10 -18.67
CA SER A 159 5.27 14.31 -18.20
C SER A 159 5.32 15.44 -17.18
N PHE A 160 5.75 15.12 -15.97
CA PHE A 160 6.03 16.10 -14.90
C PHE A 160 7.54 16.25 -14.69
N LYS A 161 8.34 16.29 -15.78
CA LYS A 161 9.81 16.29 -15.70
C LYS A 161 10.36 17.33 -14.74
N ASP A 162 9.76 18.52 -14.73
CA ASP A 162 10.19 19.64 -13.89
C ASP A 162 9.43 19.71 -12.54
N ALA A 163 8.51 18.76 -12.27
CA ALA A 163 7.69 18.73 -11.06
C ALA A 163 7.54 17.33 -10.47
N PRO A 164 8.63 16.66 -10.04
CA PRO A 164 8.59 15.27 -9.60
C PRO A 164 7.68 15.02 -8.38
N MET A 165 7.52 16.03 -7.52
CA MET A 165 6.60 15.94 -6.37
C MET A 165 5.13 15.97 -6.82
N THR A 166 4.82 16.70 -7.91
CA THR A 166 3.48 16.68 -8.50
C THR A 166 3.17 15.34 -9.13
N LEU A 167 4.13 14.74 -9.86
CA LEU A 167 4.01 13.38 -10.40
C LEU A 167 3.75 12.38 -9.27
N TYR A 168 4.54 12.46 -8.20
CA TYR A 168 4.31 11.60 -7.02
C TYR A 168 2.90 11.81 -6.44
N GLY A 169 2.48 13.06 -6.25
CA GLY A 169 1.13 13.40 -5.80
C GLY A 169 0.04 12.85 -6.72
N TYR A 170 0.25 12.90 -8.04
CA TYR A 170 -0.65 12.34 -9.04
C TYR A 170 -0.81 10.82 -8.88
N THR A 171 0.28 10.08 -8.69
CA THR A 171 0.21 8.63 -8.42
C THR A 171 -0.51 8.32 -7.11
N LYS A 172 -0.35 9.18 -6.08
CA LYS A 172 -1.01 8.99 -4.78
C LYS A 172 -2.50 9.37 -4.81
N LEU A 173 -2.89 10.32 -5.66
CA LEU A 173 -4.28 10.60 -5.98
C LEU A 173 -4.93 9.40 -6.69
N ALA A 174 -4.25 8.85 -7.71
CA ALA A 174 -4.71 7.66 -8.41
C ALA A 174 -4.96 6.47 -7.47
N ASN A 175 -4.10 6.25 -6.46
CA ASN A 175 -4.30 5.19 -5.47
C ASN A 175 -5.59 5.38 -4.64
N ILE A 176 -5.97 6.63 -4.29
CA ILE A 176 -7.22 6.90 -3.57
C ILE A 176 -8.42 6.65 -4.49
N LEU A 177 -8.37 7.17 -5.71
CA LEU A 177 -9.44 7.00 -6.70
C LEU A 177 -9.67 5.52 -7.03
N PHE A 178 -8.60 4.76 -7.25
CA PHE A 178 -8.66 3.31 -7.45
C PHE A 178 -9.31 2.59 -6.27
N SER A 179 -8.88 2.91 -5.03
CA SER A 179 -9.44 2.28 -3.83
C SER A 179 -10.93 2.52 -3.70
N LYS A 180 -11.39 3.73 -3.98
CA LYS A 180 -12.81 4.08 -3.94
C LYS A 180 -13.62 3.37 -5.02
N GLN A 181 -13.11 3.35 -6.25
CA GLN A 181 -13.80 2.70 -7.35
C GLN A 181 -13.86 1.18 -7.17
N LEU A 182 -12.77 0.57 -6.67
CA LEU A 182 -12.75 -0.85 -6.35
C LEU A 182 -13.75 -1.18 -5.23
N GLN A 183 -13.78 -0.40 -4.14
CA GLN A 183 -14.76 -0.63 -3.07
C GLN A 183 -16.19 -0.52 -3.60
N HIS A 184 -16.48 0.52 -4.38
CA HIS A 184 -17.82 0.69 -4.96
C HIS A 184 -18.26 -0.53 -5.79
N ARG A 185 -17.35 -1.14 -6.56
CA ARG A 185 -17.63 -2.35 -7.35
C ARG A 185 -17.86 -3.57 -6.44
N LEU A 186 -17.01 -3.75 -5.42
CA LEU A 186 -17.16 -4.84 -4.45
C LEU A 186 -18.48 -4.75 -3.68
N ASP A 187 -18.88 -3.54 -3.29
CA ASP A 187 -20.15 -3.31 -2.60
C ASP A 187 -21.35 -3.64 -3.51
N ALA A 188 -21.29 -3.28 -4.80
CA ALA A 188 -22.32 -3.61 -5.77
C ALA A 188 -22.49 -5.13 -5.96
N ASP A 189 -21.39 -5.87 -5.89
CA ASP A 189 -21.34 -7.33 -5.99
C ASP A 189 -21.54 -8.03 -4.64
N SER A 190 -21.74 -7.27 -3.54
CA SER A 190 -21.85 -7.77 -2.16
C SER A 190 -20.65 -8.61 -1.71
N ILE A 191 -19.44 -8.28 -2.18
CA ILE A 191 -18.19 -8.97 -1.82
C ILE A 191 -17.61 -8.32 -0.55
N PRO A 192 -17.44 -9.06 0.57
CA PRO A 192 -17.08 -8.50 1.87
C PRO A 192 -15.57 -8.24 2.02
N ILE A 193 -14.98 -7.53 1.07
CA ILE A 193 -13.57 -7.08 1.11
C ILE A 193 -13.54 -5.59 1.46
N VAL A 194 -12.68 -5.20 2.41
CA VAL A 194 -12.49 -3.80 2.79
C VAL A 194 -11.27 -3.22 2.06
N VAL A 195 -11.51 -2.22 1.22
CA VAL A 195 -10.46 -1.50 0.49
C VAL A 195 -10.22 -0.14 1.12
N MET A 196 -8.97 0.17 1.44
CA MET A 196 -8.58 1.43 2.09
C MET A 196 -7.39 2.08 1.42
N SER A 197 -7.30 3.40 1.56
CA SER A 197 -6.09 4.16 1.24
C SER A 197 -5.47 4.70 2.51
N VAL A 198 -4.15 4.56 2.70
CA VAL A 198 -3.47 5.03 3.90
C VAL A 198 -2.38 6.06 3.59
N HIS A 199 -2.32 7.12 4.39
CA HIS A 199 -1.12 7.94 4.51
C HIS A 199 -0.28 7.36 5.65
N PRO A 200 0.94 6.89 5.36
CA PRO A 200 1.70 6.16 6.36
C PRO A 200 2.30 7.06 7.47
N GLY A 201 2.27 8.36 7.29
CA GLY A 201 2.91 9.36 8.16
C GLY A 201 4.08 10.07 7.48
N ASN A 202 4.68 10.99 8.20
CA ASN A 202 5.87 11.73 7.73
C ASN A 202 7.12 11.10 8.35
N PHE A 203 7.97 10.52 7.51
CA PHE A 203 9.28 9.97 7.92
C PHE A 203 10.31 10.26 6.85
N VAL A 204 11.57 10.35 7.28
CA VAL A 204 12.70 10.52 6.37
C VAL A 204 13.06 9.14 5.83
N THR A 205 12.77 8.90 4.54
CA THR A 205 13.17 7.66 3.87
C THR A 205 14.69 7.59 3.69
N ASP A 206 15.23 6.39 3.53
CA ASP A 206 16.66 6.20 3.25
C ASP A 206 17.12 6.95 1.99
N SER A 207 16.24 7.01 0.98
CA SER A 207 16.49 7.82 -0.23
C SER A 207 16.60 9.31 0.08
N ALA A 208 15.71 9.84 0.92
CA ALA A 208 15.78 11.25 1.36
C ALA A 208 17.01 11.52 2.22
N ARG A 209 17.38 10.60 3.11
CA ARG A 209 18.64 10.67 3.91
C ARG A 209 19.88 10.71 3.02
N THR A 210 19.91 9.89 1.97
CA THR A 210 21.02 9.85 1.01
C THR A 210 21.16 11.16 0.25
N VAL A 211 20.04 11.79 -0.16
CA VAL A 211 20.05 13.09 -0.84
C VAL A 211 20.48 14.20 0.10
N VAL A 212 19.90 14.26 1.29
CA VAL A 212 20.25 15.27 2.32
C VAL A 212 21.69 15.10 2.78
N GLY A 213 22.17 13.86 2.91
CA GLY A 213 23.55 13.57 3.31
C GLY A 213 24.63 14.15 2.40
N LYS A 214 24.28 14.56 1.17
CA LYS A 214 25.19 15.24 0.23
C LYS A 214 25.24 16.76 0.40
N TRP A 215 24.40 17.32 1.28
CA TRP A 215 24.32 18.79 1.46
C TRP A 215 25.33 19.27 2.52
N PRO A 216 25.85 20.50 2.39
CA PRO A 216 26.56 21.16 3.46
C PRO A 216 25.68 21.19 4.73
N MET A 217 26.27 20.95 5.90
CA MET A 217 25.56 20.87 7.19
C MET A 217 24.49 19.74 7.27
N SER A 218 24.62 18.68 6.49
CA SER A 218 23.70 17.54 6.46
C SER A 218 23.39 16.96 7.86
N GLY A 219 24.38 16.94 8.76
CA GLY A 219 24.19 16.48 10.15
C GLY A 219 23.15 17.28 10.92
N VAL A 220 23.17 18.62 10.81
CA VAL A 220 22.20 19.51 11.46
C VAL A 220 20.81 19.35 10.82
N VAL A 221 20.76 19.26 9.49
CA VAL A 221 19.52 19.07 8.75
C VAL A 221 18.89 17.73 9.11
N LEU A 222 19.66 16.65 9.15
CA LEU A 222 19.17 15.32 9.54
C LEU A 222 18.73 15.27 11.00
N PHE A 223 19.41 15.99 11.91
CA PHE A 223 19.00 16.12 13.30
C PHE A 223 17.64 16.82 13.44
N ILE A 224 17.43 17.94 12.76
CA ILE A 224 16.16 18.66 12.73
C ILE A 224 15.06 17.80 12.10
N LEU A 225 15.34 17.14 10.98
CA LEU A 225 14.42 16.22 10.34
C LEU A 225 14.06 15.04 11.27
N GLY A 226 15.03 14.48 12.01
CA GLY A 226 14.80 13.43 12.98
C GLY A 226 13.89 13.84 14.14
N TYR A 227 13.91 15.12 14.52
CA TYR A 227 13.02 15.68 15.54
C TYR A 227 11.60 15.95 15.01
N LEU A 228 11.48 16.37 13.75
CA LEU A 228 10.20 16.73 13.12
C LEU A 228 9.46 15.55 12.50
N PHE A 229 10.16 14.45 12.21
CA PHE A 229 9.62 13.28 11.51
C PHE A 229 9.54 12.06 12.44
N THR A 230 8.54 11.22 12.19
CA THR A 230 8.38 9.97 12.92
C THR A 230 9.53 9.00 12.61
N PRO A 231 10.04 8.23 13.58
CA PRO A 231 11.01 7.16 13.33
C PRO A 231 10.54 6.21 12.23
N VAL A 232 11.46 5.81 11.35
CA VAL A 232 11.13 4.98 10.17
C VAL A 232 10.57 3.61 10.56
N GLU A 233 10.92 3.10 11.73
CA GLU A 233 10.42 1.85 12.31
C GLU A 233 8.89 1.87 12.47
N ARG A 234 8.31 3.02 12.71
CA ARG A 234 6.86 3.22 12.85
C ARG A 234 6.15 3.46 11.52
N SER A 235 6.88 3.51 10.42
CA SER A 235 6.31 3.78 9.10
C SER A 235 5.32 2.70 8.64
N GLY A 236 5.44 1.48 9.16
CA GLY A 236 4.53 0.37 8.90
C GLY A 236 3.22 0.42 9.70
N TYR A 237 3.12 1.21 10.77
CA TYR A 237 1.99 1.17 11.71
C TYR A 237 0.64 1.46 11.06
N ALA A 238 0.57 2.49 10.22
CA ALA A 238 -0.69 2.86 9.56
C ALA A 238 -1.15 1.78 8.56
N SER A 239 -0.21 1.21 7.79
CA SER A 239 -0.51 0.13 6.84
C SER A 239 -0.88 -1.17 7.57
N ALA A 240 -0.17 -1.52 8.65
CA ALA A 240 -0.48 -2.69 9.47
C ALA A 240 -1.82 -2.55 10.19
N PHE A 241 -2.14 -1.37 10.74
CA PHE A 241 -3.46 -1.08 11.30
C PHE A 241 -4.57 -1.33 10.28
N ALA A 242 -4.46 -0.75 9.08
CA ALA A 242 -5.45 -0.92 8.03
C ALA A 242 -5.55 -2.40 7.61
N ALA A 243 -4.41 -3.10 7.55
CA ALA A 243 -4.34 -4.48 7.13
C ALA A 243 -4.90 -5.48 8.15
N ALA A 244 -4.77 -5.23 9.46
CA ALA A 244 -4.96 -6.30 10.44
C ALA A 244 -5.59 -5.87 11.79
N SER A 245 -5.96 -4.59 12.00
CA SER A 245 -6.60 -4.21 13.26
C SER A 245 -8.03 -4.72 13.37
N ALA A 246 -8.38 -5.31 14.52
CA ALA A 246 -9.74 -5.72 14.84
C ALA A 246 -10.76 -4.56 14.77
N ASN A 247 -10.33 -3.33 15.08
CA ASN A 247 -11.16 -2.13 14.95
C ASN A 247 -11.69 -1.91 13.53
N VAL A 248 -10.91 -2.25 12.49
CA VAL A 248 -11.35 -2.13 11.10
C VAL A 248 -12.44 -3.17 10.82
N ARG A 249 -12.31 -4.40 11.33
CA ARG A 249 -13.33 -5.45 11.18
C ARG A 249 -14.66 -5.03 11.80
N VAL A 250 -14.62 -4.59 13.06
CA VAL A 250 -15.83 -4.20 13.81
C VAL A 250 -16.54 -2.99 13.17
N ARG A 251 -15.79 -2.09 12.55
CA ARG A 251 -16.28 -0.86 11.93
C ARG A 251 -16.13 -0.88 10.40
N ALA A 252 -16.23 -2.03 9.77
CA ALA A 252 -15.91 -2.20 8.35
C ALA A 252 -16.62 -1.16 7.46
N ALA A 253 -17.91 -0.88 7.70
CA ALA A 253 -18.68 0.09 6.93
C ALA A 253 -18.11 1.53 6.96
N GLU A 254 -17.40 1.92 8.01
CA GLU A 254 -16.74 3.23 8.09
C GLU A 254 -15.40 3.25 7.34
N PHE A 255 -14.75 2.09 7.24
CA PHE A 255 -13.43 1.94 6.60
C PHE A 255 -13.51 1.62 5.10
N GLN A 256 -14.64 1.15 4.59
CA GLN A 256 -14.85 0.89 3.17
C GLN A 256 -14.60 2.15 2.32
N GLY A 257 -13.61 2.09 1.42
CA GLY A 257 -13.18 3.21 0.58
C GLY A 257 -12.56 4.40 1.33
N ALA A 258 -12.25 4.24 2.63
CA ALA A 258 -11.76 5.32 3.47
C ALA A 258 -10.31 5.72 3.13
N TYR A 259 -9.99 7.00 3.40
CA TYR A 259 -8.63 7.52 3.46
C TYR A 259 -8.23 7.68 4.93
N ILE A 260 -7.11 7.07 5.31
CA ILE A 260 -6.70 6.92 6.71
C ILE A 260 -5.38 7.66 6.94
N LEU A 261 -5.34 8.48 7.99
CA LEU A 261 -4.13 9.06 8.56
C LEU A 261 -3.58 8.16 9.69
N PRO A 262 -2.30 8.30 10.06
CA PRO A 262 -1.70 7.56 11.17
C PRO A 262 -2.39 7.86 12.52
N VAL A 263 -2.65 6.90 13.40
CA VAL A 263 -2.90 5.50 13.12
C VAL A 263 -4.41 5.29 13.23
N GLY A 264 -5.04 4.84 12.14
CA GLY A 264 -6.47 4.53 12.15
C GLY A 264 -7.44 5.70 12.13
N LYS A 265 -6.97 6.94 11.95
CA LYS A 265 -7.84 8.12 11.87
C LYS A 265 -8.42 8.27 10.46
N ILE A 266 -9.71 8.03 10.31
CA ILE A 266 -10.42 8.31 9.06
C ILE A 266 -10.39 9.81 8.77
N ALA A 267 -10.03 10.21 7.56
CA ALA A 267 -9.92 11.59 7.16
C ALA A 267 -10.58 11.84 5.81
N LYS A 268 -10.99 13.09 5.59
CA LYS A 268 -11.55 13.53 4.31
C LYS A 268 -10.40 13.87 3.35
N PRO A 269 -10.21 13.14 2.24
CA PRO A 269 -9.20 13.46 1.24
C PRO A 269 -9.61 14.69 0.41
N SER A 270 -8.76 15.14 -0.52
CA SER A 270 -9.01 16.29 -1.40
C SER A 270 -10.34 16.16 -2.17
N ALA A 271 -10.81 17.27 -2.73
CA ALA A 271 -12.02 17.28 -3.57
C ALA A 271 -11.86 16.33 -4.77
N ASP A 272 -10.70 16.39 -5.46
CA ASP A 272 -10.40 15.49 -6.58
C ASP A 272 -10.39 14.02 -6.19
N ALA A 273 -9.82 13.68 -5.02
CA ALA A 273 -9.81 12.30 -4.51
C ALA A 273 -11.22 11.79 -4.09
N ARG A 274 -12.21 12.68 -4.05
CA ARG A 274 -13.63 12.35 -3.78
C ARG A 274 -14.51 12.46 -5.02
N ASN A 275 -13.92 12.83 -6.16
CA ASN A 275 -14.67 12.98 -7.41
C ASN A 275 -14.90 11.60 -8.03
N PRO A 276 -16.17 11.12 -8.12
CA PRO A 276 -16.49 9.80 -8.67
C PRO A 276 -16.16 9.72 -10.17
N GLN A 277 -16.28 10.83 -10.92
CA GLN A 277 -15.98 10.82 -12.35
C GLN A 277 -14.49 10.56 -12.59
N LEU A 278 -13.58 11.20 -11.82
CA LEU A 278 -12.14 10.91 -11.93
C LEU A 278 -11.81 9.46 -11.59
N ALA A 279 -12.55 8.84 -10.67
CA ALA A 279 -12.35 7.44 -10.33
C ALA A 279 -12.81 6.49 -11.46
N LEU A 280 -13.94 6.80 -12.09
CA LEU A 280 -14.45 6.09 -13.26
C LEU A 280 -13.51 6.25 -14.47
N ASP A 281 -13.04 7.46 -14.74
CA ASP A 281 -12.12 7.75 -15.83
C ASP A 281 -10.81 6.97 -15.67
N LEU A 282 -10.22 6.99 -14.46
CA LEU A 282 -9.02 6.21 -14.15
C LEU A 282 -9.24 4.72 -14.39
N TRP A 283 -10.37 4.19 -13.93
CA TRP A 283 -10.69 2.79 -14.08
C TRP A 283 -10.82 2.39 -15.55
N ALA A 284 -11.69 3.09 -16.31
CA ALA A 284 -11.94 2.80 -17.72
C ALA A 284 -10.67 2.95 -18.58
N THR A 285 -9.85 3.98 -18.32
CA THR A 285 -8.60 4.17 -19.05
C THR A 285 -7.59 3.07 -18.73
N SER A 286 -7.53 2.61 -17.47
CA SER A 286 -6.67 1.49 -17.08
C SER A 286 -7.10 0.18 -17.74
N GLU A 287 -8.40 -0.15 -17.77
CA GLU A 287 -8.93 -1.32 -18.49
C GLU A 287 -8.60 -1.27 -19.99
N LYS A 288 -8.85 -0.12 -20.62
CA LYS A 288 -8.55 0.09 -22.03
C LYS A 288 -7.06 -0.10 -22.34
N GLN A 289 -6.18 0.40 -21.47
CA GLN A 289 -4.74 0.26 -21.65
C GLN A 289 -4.28 -1.20 -21.51
N LEU A 290 -4.82 -1.94 -20.55
CA LEU A 290 -4.48 -3.36 -20.39
C LEU A 290 -5.01 -4.19 -21.56
N ALA A 291 -6.23 -3.95 -22.02
CA ALA A 291 -6.80 -4.60 -23.19
C ALA A 291 -5.95 -4.37 -24.46
N ALA A 292 -5.42 -3.15 -24.65
CA ALA A 292 -4.51 -2.83 -25.75
C ALA A 292 -3.16 -3.57 -25.66
N LEU A 293 -2.78 -4.03 -24.46
CA LEU A 293 -1.58 -4.85 -24.21
C LEU A 293 -1.86 -6.37 -24.28
N GLY A 294 -3.10 -6.78 -24.53
CA GLY A 294 -3.53 -8.18 -24.51
C GLY A 294 -3.57 -8.83 -23.12
N LEU A 295 -3.85 -8.02 -22.09
CA LEU A 295 -3.84 -8.43 -20.68
C LEU A 295 -5.24 -8.35 -20.07
#